data_b7fcdc93db1e19543cbcbf9cdf5ec792
#
_entry.id   b7fcdc93db1e19543cbcbf9cdf5ec792
#
_cell.length_a   1.000
_cell.length_b   1.000
_cell.length_c   1.000
_cell.angle_alpha   90.00
_cell.angle_beta   90.00
_cell.angle_gamma   90.00
#
_symmetry.space_group_name_H-M   'P 1'
#
loop_
_entity.id
_entity.type
_entity.pdbx_description
1 polymer ?
#
loop_
_entity_poly.entity_id
_entity_poly.type
_entity_poly.pdbx_seq_one_letter_code
_entity_poly.pdbx_strand_id
1 'polypeptide(L)'
;MKHERHPAPNSEFSINGRRYGWAMNFTLALATLLGACHSQKAPAGPTIQFTKIPPAAQGGRERVDTISGRVTGAHPGQQIVVYARSGPWWVQPWPDKPFIPIQADATWGTSTHLGFEYAAMLVEPGYHPPATMDIAPTRGGSVAVVSIVKGSGEPQLAPVKPLRWSGYDWEVRTISADRGGLNNLYGADNAWTDASGALHMRITKKGDRWSCAELEMTHSLGYGTYIVTVRDTTQLEPAAVLSLNTFDDWGGDQHYRELDIEFGRWGEAASKNNAQYGIQPFYVPGNVAPFVLPKGTFTHSMRWESGRASFKTVRGSSMQPGAPAVAEHVFTSGVPSPGQEKFQLLFYVVASEKSPLQHENEVVVEKFEYLP
;
A
#
# COMPACT_ATOMS: atom_id res chain seq x y z
N MET A 1 31.91 -48.18 -5.55
CA MET A 1 33.21 -47.50 -5.57
C MET A 1 33.05 -46.26 -4.73
N LYS A 2 33.33 -46.29 -3.50
CA LYS A 2 34.55 -46.18 -2.65
C LYS A 2 35.37 -44.92 -2.96
N HIS A 3 35.38 -44.10 -1.89
CA HIS A 3 36.48 -43.32 -1.28
C HIS A 3 36.69 -41.91 -1.88
N GLU A 4 37.04 -40.87 -1.14
CA GLU A 4 37.66 -40.75 0.21
C GLU A 4 37.49 -39.35 0.78
N ARG A 5 37.47 -39.26 2.11
CA ARG A 5 37.63 -38.02 2.93
C ARG A 5 39.11 -37.83 3.22
N HIS A 6 39.57 -36.59 3.35
CA HIS A 6 40.71 -36.30 4.24
C HIS A 6 40.62 -34.89 4.89
N PRO A 7 41.28 -34.73 6.06
CA PRO A 7 40.88 -33.79 7.08
C PRO A 7 41.82 -32.56 7.25
N ALA A 8 41.44 -31.69 8.16
CA ALA A 8 42.24 -30.53 8.61
C ALA A 8 43.50 -30.91 9.42
N PRO A 9 44.42 -29.98 9.63
CA PRO A 9 45.21 -30.02 10.86
C PRO A 9 45.15 -28.72 11.70
N ASN A 10 44.98 -28.98 13.00
CA ASN A 10 45.34 -28.07 14.10
C ASN A 10 46.85 -27.90 14.20
N SER A 11 47.32 -26.76 14.69
CA SER A 11 48.54 -26.70 15.49
C SER A 11 48.51 -25.56 16.48
N GLU A 12 48.36 -25.91 17.74
CA GLU A 12 48.82 -25.15 18.90
C GLU A 12 50.33 -25.05 18.92
N PHE A 13 50.88 -23.94 19.37
CA PHE A 13 52.19 -23.94 20.02
C PHE A 13 52.22 -22.91 21.15
N SER A 14 52.30 -23.42 22.39
CA SER A 14 52.72 -22.79 23.59
C SER A 14 54.23 -23.01 23.79
N ILE A 15 54.96 -22.03 24.28
CA ILE A 15 56.13 -22.25 25.18
C ILE A 15 56.50 -20.98 25.93
N ASN A 16 56.67 -21.21 27.21
CA ASN A 16 57.21 -20.50 28.34
C ASN A 16 58.56 -19.76 28.13
N GLY A 17 58.71 -18.63 28.89
CA GLY A 17 59.81 -18.68 29.84
C GLY A 17 60.79 -17.53 29.95
N ARG A 18 60.78 -16.90 31.08
CA ARG A 18 61.92 -16.40 31.95
C ARG A 18 62.16 -14.91 32.04
N ARG A 19 62.06 -14.50 33.29
CA ARG A 19 62.46 -13.27 33.94
C ARG A 19 63.95 -13.00 33.81
N TYR A 20 64.35 -11.74 33.72
CA TYR A 20 65.43 -11.10 34.46
C TYR A 20 65.16 -9.62 34.57
N GLY A 21 65.19 -9.09 35.81
CA GLY A 21 65.12 -7.69 36.14
C GLY A 21 66.50 -7.03 36.14
N TRP A 22 66.50 -5.73 35.92
CA TRP A 22 67.52 -4.80 36.45
C TRP A 22 66.88 -3.41 36.54
N ALA A 23 66.95 -2.86 37.75
CA ALA A 23 66.53 -1.51 38.05
C ALA A 23 67.60 -0.54 37.63
N MET A 24 67.24 0.61 37.03
CA MET A 24 68.08 1.81 37.08
C MET A 24 67.14 3.04 37.00
N ASN A 25 67.13 3.77 38.12
CA ASN A 25 66.47 5.07 38.25
C ASN A 25 67.16 6.12 37.37
N PHE A 26 66.40 6.81 36.53
CA PHE A 26 66.74 8.13 36.02
C PHE A 26 65.51 9.03 36.11
N THR A 27 65.57 9.97 37.05
CA THR A 27 64.64 11.07 37.20
C THR A 27 64.95 12.11 36.10
N LEU A 28 64.06 12.20 35.13
CA LEU A 28 64.06 13.32 34.19
C LEU A 28 62.68 13.97 34.21
N ALA A 29 62.62 15.18 34.77
CA ALA A 29 61.45 16.03 34.76
C ALA A 29 61.17 16.48 33.33
N LEU A 30 60.07 15.96 32.71
CA LEU A 30 59.63 16.45 31.44
C LEU A 30 58.27 17.12 31.68
N ALA A 31 58.22 18.44 31.48
CA ALA A 31 56.99 19.21 31.52
C ALA A 31 56.08 18.78 30.40
N THR A 32 55.02 18.06 30.76
CA THR A 32 53.93 17.70 29.84
C THR A 32 53.05 18.91 29.63
N LEU A 33 53.19 19.56 28.48
CA LEU A 33 52.19 20.41 27.87
C LEU A 33 51.00 19.51 27.53
N LEU A 34 49.97 19.46 28.39
CA LEU A 34 48.67 18.92 28.09
C LEU A 34 47.97 19.83 27.08
N GLY A 35 48.25 19.63 25.80
CA GLY A 35 47.40 20.09 24.72
C GLY A 35 46.07 19.36 24.82
N ALA A 36 45.07 20.01 25.40
CA ALA A 36 43.71 19.56 25.33
C ALA A 36 43.28 19.58 23.86
N CYS A 37 43.44 18.44 23.16
CA CYS A 37 42.72 18.20 21.92
C CYS A 37 41.22 18.16 22.25
N HIS A 38 40.55 19.29 22.21
CA HIS A 38 39.14 19.36 22.04
C HIS A 38 38.85 18.72 20.67
N SER A 39 38.49 17.45 20.61
CA SER A 39 37.90 16.90 19.44
C SER A 39 36.57 17.64 19.26
N GLN A 40 36.54 18.64 18.39
CA GLN A 40 35.28 19.22 17.90
C GLN A 40 34.50 18.07 17.30
N LYS A 41 33.48 17.63 18.06
CA LYS A 41 32.49 16.72 17.55
C LYS A 41 31.94 17.39 16.30
N ALA A 42 32.11 16.75 15.13
CA ALA A 42 31.55 17.25 13.87
C ALA A 42 30.07 17.64 14.13
N PRO A 43 29.61 18.78 13.64
CA PRO A 43 28.24 19.21 13.88
C PRO A 43 27.32 18.11 13.48
N ALA A 44 26.53 17.64 14.43
CA ALA A 44 25.52 16.63 14.16
C ALA A 44 24.61 17.20 13.07
N GLY A 45 24.38 16.43 11.98
CA GLY A 45 23.50 16.86 10.89
C GLY A 45 22.09 17.21 11.43
N PRO A 46 21.24 17.80 10.58
CA PRO A 46 19.90 18.19 11.02
C PRO A 46 19.11 16.99 11.54
N THR A 47 18.27 17.22 12.57
CA THR A 47 17.41 16.18 13.15
C THR A 47 15.99 16.68 13.30
N ILE A 48 15.01 15.76 13.20
CA ILE A 48 13.59 16.01 13.46
C ILE A 48 13.17 15.15 14.64
N GLN A 49 12.51 15.76 15.61
CA GLN A 49 11.90 15.10 16.76
C GLN A 49 10.39 15.43 16.79
N PHE A 50 9.55 14.42 16.88
CA PHE A 50 8.11 14.62 17.07
C PHE A 50 7.82 15.00 18.52
N THR A 51 6.92 15.96 18.73
CA THR A 51 6.41 16.40 20.05
C THR A 51 4.94 16.03 20.25
N LYS A 52 4.19 15.89 19.15
CA LYS A 52 2.84 15.31 19.14
C LYS A 52 2.74 14.36 17.97
N ILE A 53 2.30 13.14 18.25
CA ILE A 53 2.06 12.08 17.27
C ILE A 53 0.57 11.72 17.35
N PRO A 54 -0.18 11.78 16.22
CA PRO A 54 -1.59 11.38 16.19
C PRO A 54 -1.76 9.88 16.49
N PRO A 55 -2.99 9.45 16.83
CA PRO A 55 -3.27 8.02 17.01
C PRO A 55 -2.92 7.19 15.76
N ALA A 56 -2.47 5.94 15.98
CA ALA A 56 -2.38 4.96 14.91
C ALA A 56 -3.80 4.57 14.49
N ALA A 57 -4.21 4.94 13.28
CA ALA A 57 -5.56 4.66 12.82
C ALA A 57 -5.63 4.63 11.31
N GLN A 58 -6.58 3.87 10.76
CA GLN A 58 -6.90 3.93 9.35
C GLN A 58 -7.29 5.36 8.96
N GLY A 59 -6.75 5.85 7.85
CA GLY A 59 -7.03 7.17 7.32
C GLY A 59 -8.48 7.36 6.87
N GLY A 60 -8.77 8.54 6.37
CA GLY A 60 -10.05 8.96 5.81
C GLY A 60 -10.14 10.47 5.84
N ARG A 61 -10.86 11.04 4.87
CA ARG A 61 -10.93 12.50 4.66
C ARG A 61 -11.32 13.29 5.90
N GLU A 62 -12.21 12.74 6.73
CA GLU A 62 -12.77 13.39 7.90
C GLU A 62 -12.05 13.00 9.21
N ARG A 63 -11.08 12.08 9.11
CA ARG A 63 -10.31 11.61 10.25
C ARG A 63 -8.99 12.36 10.36
N VAL A 64 -9.02 13.47 11.07
CA VAL A 64 -7.88 14.40 11.21
C VAL A 64 -7.48 14.61 12.66
N ASP A 65 -6.21 14.89 12.90
CA ASP A 65 -5.64 15.34 14.17
C ASP A 65 -4.47 16.29 13.86
N THR A 66 -3.75 16.73 14.88
CA THR A 66 -2.57 17.56 14.74
C THR A 66 -1.30 16.76 14.96
N ILE A 67 -0.28 17.05 14.16
CA ILE A 67 1.08 16.51 14.30
C ILE A 67 2.05 17.67 14.47
N SER A 68 3.02 17.53 15.36
CA SER A 68 4.02 18.58 15.59
C SER A 68 5.36 18.02 16.00
N GLY A 69 6.38 18.87 15.90
CA GLY A 69 7.74 18.49 16.27
C GLY A 69 8.67 19.69 16.41
N ARG A 70 9.93 19.37 16.60
CA ARG A 70 11.05 20.32 16.63
C ARG A 70 12.11 19.83 15.65
N VAL A 71 12.74 20.77 14.96
CA VAL A 71 13.88 20.50 14.10
C VAL A 71 15.12 21.22 14.66
N THR A 72 16.29 20.58 14.61
CA THR A 72 17.57 21.18 14.96
C THR A 72 18.50 21.15 13.77
N GLY A 73 19.35 22.16 13.61
CA GLY A 73 20.31 22.24 12.51
C GLY A 73 19.69 22.52 11.15
N ALA A 74 18.46 23.04 11.09
CA ALA A 74 17.86 23.50 9.85
C ALA A 74 18.56 24.76 9.32
N HIS A 75 18.68 24.90 8.02
CA HIS A 75 19.18 26.08 7.35
C HIS A 75 18.04 27.02 6.92
N PRO A 76 18.32 28.33 6.73
CA PRO A 76 17.32 29.25 6.22
C PRO A 76 16.73 28.78 4.89
N GLY A 77 15.40 28.85 4.77
CA GLY A 77 14.65 28.45 3.58
C GLY A 77 14.22 26.98 3.54
N GLN A 78 14.76 26.12 4.40
CA GLN A 78 14.25 24.75 4.53
C GLN A 78 12.86 24.73 5.18
N GLN A 79 12.05 23.74 4.82
CA GLN A 79 10.69 23.58 5.30
C GLN A 79 10.46 22.11 5.70
N ILE A 80 9.39 21.87 6.46
CA ILE A 80 8.93 20.52 6.79
C ILE A 80 7.85 20.10 5.77
N VAL A 81 7.95 18.86 5.31
CA VAL A 81 6.88 18.14 4.61
C VAL A 81 6.54 16.91 5.43
N VAL A 82 5.24 16.68 5.63
CA VAL A 82 4.73 15.55 6.40
C VAL A 82 3.98 14.60 5.47
N TYR A 83 4.13 13.32 5.71
CA TYR A 83 3.34 12.26 5.12
C TYR A 83 2.68 11.41 6.19
N ALA A 84 1.45 10.98 5.94
CA ALA A 84 0.74 10.00 6.74
C ALA A 84 0.50 8.74 5.90
N ARG A 85 0.67 7.56 6.49
CA ARG A 85 0.49 6.28 5.82
C ARG A 85 -0.82 5.61 6.21
N SER A 86 -1.65 5.38 5.20
CA SER A 86 -2.87 4.55 5.33
C SER A 86 -3.12 3.91 3.96
N GLY A 87 -2.47 2.77 3.71
CA GLY A 87 -2.12 2.28 2.39
C GLY A 87 -0.88 3.04 1.88
N PRO A 88 -0.94 3.83 0.80
CA PRO A 88 0.14 4.74 0.39
C PRO A 88 0.49 5.78 1.47
N TRP A 89 1.67 6.38 1.31
CA TRP A 89 2.06 7.59 2.02
C TRP A 89 1.42 8.79 1.34
N TRP A 90 0.56 9.51 2.03
CA TRP A 90 -0.15 10.69 1.54
C TRP A 90 0.46 11.96 2.10
N VAL A 91 0.77 12.93 1.24
CA VAL A 91 1.28 14.24 1.67
C VAL A 91 0.25 14.99 2.52
N GLN A 92 0.72 15.69 3.56
CA GLN A 92 -0.10 16.37 4.54
C GLN A 92 0.20 17.87 4.61
N PRO A 93 -0.75 18.72 4.95
CA PRO A 93 -2.18 18.43 5.09
C PRO A 93 -2.88 18.20 3.75
N TRP A 94 -2.39 18.86 2.67
CA TRP A 94 -2.98 18.81 1.33
C TRP A 94 -1.88 18.90 0.25
N PRO A 95 -2.06 18.30 -0.93
CA PRO A 95 -1.07 18.34 -2.01
C PRO A 95 -0.78 19.75 -2.54
N ASP A 96 -1.75 20.67 -2.47
CA ASP A 96 -1.59 22.07 -2.87
C ASP A 96 -0.94 22.96 -1.80
N LYS A 97 -0.83 22.48 -0.56
CA LYS A 97 -0.20 23.17 0.58
C LYS A 97 0.66 22.24 1.42
N PRO A 98 1.68 21.60 0.82
CA PRO A 98 2.43 20.54 1.48
C PRO A 98 3.51 21.06 2.44
N PHE A 99 3.87 22.34 2.35
CA PHE A 99 5.01 22.90 3.08
C PHE A 99 4.59 23.50 4.42
N ILE A 100 5.27 23.08 5.46
CA ILE A 100 5.03 23.51 6.83
C ILE A 100 6.23 24.38 7.27
N PRO A 101 6.02 25.65 7.63
CA PRO A 101 7.09 26.55 8.05
C PRO A 101 7.68 26.11 9.40
N ILE A 102 9.00 26.25 9.54
CA ILE A 102 9.69 26.12 10.81
C ILE A 102 9.61 27.46 11.53
N GLN A 103 9.12 27.45 12.76
CA GLN A 103 8.99 28.65 13.59
C GLN A 103 10.35 29.10 14.13
N ALA A 104 10.43 30.32 14.62
CA ALA A 104 11.67 30.90 15.16
C ALA A 104 12.25 30.11 16.36
N ASP A 105 11.40 29.39 17.10
CA ASP A 105 11.79 28.52 18.20
C ASP A 105 12.12 27.07 17.73
N ALA A 106 12.27 26.87 16.43
CA ALA A 106 12.55 25.60 15.77
C ALA A 106 11.41 24.57 15.87
N THR A 107 10.20 24.99 16.25
CA THR A 107 9.02 24.12 16.22
C THR A 107 8.33 24.14 14.85
N TRP A 108 7.57 23.11 14.58
CA TRP A 108 6.68 23.00 13.43
C TRP A 108 5.40 22.23 13.82
N GLY A 109 4.33 22.46 13.12
CA GLY A 109 3.07 21.75 13.35
C GLY A 109 2.05 22.00 12.26
N THR A 110 1.20 21.01 12.05
CA THR A 110 0.11 21.07 11.06
C THR A 110 -1.02 20.11 11.44
N SER A 111 -2.16 20.24 10.75
CA SER A 111 -3.16 19.19 10.73
C SER A 111 -2.70 18.06 9.83
N THR A 112 -3.12 16.83 10.13
CA THR A 112 -2.84 15.64 9.30
C THR A 112 -4.04 14.72 9.32
N HIS A 113 -4.28 14.02 8.23
CA HIS A 113 -5.18 12.86 8.26
C HIS A 113 -4.55 11.76 9.10
N LEU A 114 -5.38 10.92 9.71
CA LEU A 114 -4.87 9.79 10.49
C LEU A 114 -4.18 8.79 9.58
N GLY A 115 -3.20 8.09 10.13
CA GLY A 115 -2.44 7.03 9.50
C GLY A 115 -1.85 6.10 10.55
N PHE A 116 -1.31 4.98 10.13
CA PHE A 116 -0.61 4.06 11.03
C PHE A 116 0.83 4.49 11.29
N GLU A 117 1.40 5.24 10.34
CA GLU A 117 2.75 5.79 10.42
C GLU A 117 2.76 7.23 9.90
N TYR A 118 3.71 8.02 10.41
CA TYR A 118 3.92 9.40 10.01
C TYR A 118 5.38 9.64 9.71
N ALA A 119 5.67 10.34 8.61
CA ALA A 119 7.01 10.77 8.25
C ALA A 119 7.08 12.30 8.21
N ALA A 120 8.09 12.87 8.82
CA ALA A 120 8.44 14.28 8.67
C ALA A 120 9.79 14.39 7.95
N MET A 121 9.84 15.23 6.94
CA MET A 121 11.01 15.45 6.10
C MET A 121 11.45 16.92 6.20
N LEU A 122 12.73 17.18 6.41
CA LEU A 122 13.32 18.49 6.22
C LEU A 122 13.80 18.58 4.77
N VAL A 123 13.26 19.52 4.03
CA VAL A 123 13.48 19.62 2.58
C VAL A 123 14.07 20.96 2.19
N GLU A 124 14.88 20.96 1.13
CA GLU A 124 15.47 22.14 0.54
C GLU A 124 14.44 23.00 -0.23
N PRO A 125 14.68 24.29 -0.40
CA PRO A 125 13.90 25.11 -1.31
C PRO A 125 13.84 24.49 -2.71
N GLY A 126 12.66 24.49 -3.32
CA GLY A 126 12.46 23.89 -4.63
C GLY A 126 12.20 22.39 -4.66
N TYR A 127 12.11 21.73 -3.49
CA TYR A 127 11.58 20.36 -3.43
C TYR A 127 10.13 20.32 -3.88
N HIS A 128 9.76 19.31 -4.66
CA HIS A 128 8.38 19.08 -5.12
C HIS A 128 7.88 17.77 -4.53
N PRO A 129 7.14 17.80 -3.39
CA PRO A 129 6.61 16.60 -2.78
C PRO A 129 5.54 15.96 -3.68
N PRO A 130 5.66 14.67 -4.03
CA PRO A 130 4.58 13.95 -4.69
C PRO A 130 3.36 13.87 -3.77
N ALA A 131 2.16 13.86 -4.37
CA ALA A 131 0.91 13.74 -3.61
C ALA A 131 0.85 12.41 -2.83
N THR A 132 1.37 11.34 -3.45
CA THR A 132 1.45 10.00 -2.86
C THR A 132 2.80 9.34 -3.14
N MET A 133 3.19 8.39 -2.27
CA MET A 133 4.34 7.51 -2.46
C MET A 133 3.99 6.10 -2.01
N ASP A 134 4.45 5.10 -2.75
CA ASP A 134 4.23 3.68 -2.41
C ASP A 134 5.20 3.19 -1.34
N ILE A 135 6.41 3.75 -1.31
CA ILE A 135 7.45 3.42 -0.35
C ILE A 135 7.70 4.58 0.62
N ALA A 136 8.25 4.25 1.79
CA ALA A 136 8.61 5.26 2.80
C ALA A 136 9.59 6.29 2.23
N PRO A 137 9.44 7.59 2.58
CA PRO A 137 10.38 8.61 2.16
C PRO A 137 11.78 8.34 2.71
N THR A 138 12.78 8.66 1.90
CA THR A 138 14.19 8.44 2.25
C THR A 138 14.99 9.73 2.16
N ARG A 139 16.11 9.78 2.89
CA ARG A 139 17.08 10.87 2.80
C ARG A 139 17.80 10.84 1.46
N GLY A 140 18.05 12.00 0.87
CA GLY A 140 18.84 12.15 -0.35
C GLY A 140 18.36 13.30 -1.24
N GLY A 141 19.19 13.76 -2.16
CA GLY A 141 18.86 14.90 -3.02
C GLY A 141 18.45 16.13 -2.21
N SER A 142 17.25 16.64 -2.47
CA SER A 142 16.68 17.79 -1.75
C SER A 142 16.07 17.44 -0.39
N VAL A 143 16.21 16.21 0.11
CA VAL A 143 15.74 15.78 1.43
C VAL A 143 16.91 15.66 2.39
N ALA A 144 17.04 16.63 3.30
CA ALA A 144 18.16 16.73 4.25
C ALA A 144 18.07 15.67 5.37
N VAL A 145 16.86 15.41 5.89
CA VAL A 145 16.61 14.40 6.91
C VAL A 145 15.16 13.91 6.83
N VAL A 146 14.96 12.66 7.20
CA VAL A 146 13.63 12.01 7.36
C VAL A 146 13.56 11.42 8.77
N SER A 147 12.43 11.61 9.42
CA SER A 147 12.08 10.93 10.68
C SER A 147 10.73 10.26 10.50
N ILE A 148 10.65 8.96 10.78
CA ILE A 148 9.43 8.15 10.66
C ILE A 148 9.06 7.63 12.04
N VAL A 149 7.77 7.71 12.38
CA VAL A 149 7.22 7.21 13.65
C VAL A 149 5.91 6.47 13.40
N LYS A 150 5.64 5.50 14.25
CA LYS A 150 4.30 4.88 14.32
C LYS A 150 3.33 5.85 14.98
N GLY A 151 2.07 5.79 14.58
CA GLY A 151 0.98 6.48 15.27
C GLY A 151 0.92 6.06 16.75
N SER A 152 0.41 6.95 17.60
CA SER A 152 0.34 6.70 19.05
C SER A 152 -0.79 5.73 19.41
N GLY A 153 -0.57 4.93 20.45
CA GLY A 153 -1.55 3.95 20.95
C GLY A 153 -1.70 2.71 20.08
N GLU A 154 -2.69 1.89 20.41
CA GLU A 154 -3.04 0.72 19.62
C GLU A 154 -3.70 1.11 18.29
N PRO A 155 -3.41 0.41 17.19
CA PRO A 155 -4.00 0.69 15.88
C PRO A 155 -5.54 0.63 15.92
N GLN A 156 -6.17 1.74 15.54
CA GLN A 156 -7.63 1.85 15.45
C GLN A 156 -8.07 1.59 14.01
N LEU A 157 -8.50 0.35 13.76
CA LEU A 157 -9.14 0.00 12.50
C LEU A 157 -10.54 0.64 12.42
N ALA A 158 -11.00 0.92 11.20
CA ALA A 158 -12.38 1.32 11.01
C ALA A 158 -13.32 0.16 11.38
N PRO A 159 -14.51 0.44 11.89
CA PRO A 159 -15.52 -0.59 12.07
C PRO A 159 -15.80 -1.26 10.73
N VAL A 160 -15.87 -2.59 10.74
CA VAL A 160 -16.24 -3.40 9.58
C VAL A 160 -17.49 -4.21 9.91
N LYS A 161 -18.29 -4.52 8.91
CA LYS A 161 -19.42 -5.44 9.06
C LYS A 161 -18.98 -6.82 8.59
N PRO A 162 -18.95 -7.83 9.48
CA PRO A 162 -18.64 -9.19 9.05
C PRO A 162 -19.71 -9.75 8.12
N LEU A 163 -19.29 -10.50 7.13
CA LEU A 163 -20.16 -11.19 6.19
C LEU A 163 -19.61 -12.59 5.91
N ARG A 164 -20.47 -13.62 6.01
CA ARG A 164 -20.15 -14.98 5.57
C ARG A 164 -20.68 -15.21 4.18
N TRP A 165 -19.80 -15.45 3.20
CA TRP A 165 -20.21 -15.68 1.81
C TRP A 165 -19.28 -16.67 1.11
N SER A 166 -19.86 -17.54 0.25
CA SER A 166 -19.15 -18.58 -0.51
C SER A 166 -18.22 -19.47 0.33
N GLY A 167 -18.55 -19.66 1.62
CA GLY A 167 -17.73 -20.48 2.53
C GLY A 167 -16.55 -19.75 3.17
N TYR A 168 -16.37 -18.45 2.94
CA TYR A 168 -15.29 -17.62 3.48
C TYR A 168 -15.84 -16.52 4.38
N ASP A 169 -14.96 -15.97 5.23
CA ASP A 169 -15.23 -14.83 6.10
C ASP A 169 -14.71 -13.55 5.45
N TRP A 170 -15.59 -12.56 5.37
CA TRP A 170 -15.36 -11.25 4.74
C TRP A 170 -15.66 -10.12 5.71
N GLU A 171 -15.04 -8.99 5.46
CA GLU A 171 -15.29 -7.73 6.14
C GLU A 171 -15.78 -6.69 5.13
N VAL A 172 -16.95 -6.08 5.40
CA VAL A 172 -17.49 -5.00 4.56
C VAL A 172 -17.00 -3.67 5.08
N ARG A 173 -16.37 -2.87 4.24
CA ARG A 173 -15.83 -1.54 4.57
C ARG A 173 -16.94 -0.55 4.91
N THR A 174 -16.66 0.32 5.89
CA THR A 174 -17.58 1.37 6.34
C THR A 174 -16.95 2.77 6.34
N ILE A 175 -15.73 2.91 5.86
CA ILE A 175 -14.97 4.16 5.84
C ILE A 175 -14.73 4.62 4.40
N SER A 176 -14.72 5.94 4.21
CA SER A 176 -14.39 6.51 2.89
C SER A 176 -12.95 6.23 2.48
N ALA A 177 -12.74 6.03 1.17
CA ALA A 177 -11.43 5.90 0.58
C ALA A 177 -11.36 6.62 -0.77
N ASP A 178 -10.18 7.11 -1.13
CA ASP A 178 -9.95 7.66 -2.46
C ASP A 178 -9.67 6.51 -3.45
N ARG A 179 -10.65 6.26 -4.29
CA ARG A 179 -10.57 5.30 -5.39
C ARG A 179 -11.05 5.99 -6.66
N GLY A 180 -10.42 5.69 -7.78
CA GLY A 180 -10.80 6.26 -9.07
C GLY A 180 -10.73 7.81 -9.15
N GLY A 181 -9.93 8.45 -8.29
CA GLY A 181 -9.84 9.91 -8.19
C GLY A 181 -11.01 10.58 -7.48
N LEU A 182 -11.89 9.80 -6.82
CA LEU A 182 -12.99 10.29 -5.99
C LEU A 182 -12.87 9.78 -4.57
N ASN A 183 -13.19 10.64 -3.61
CA ASN A 183 -13.35 10.23 -2.22
C ASN A 183 -14.72 9.53 -2.05
N ASN A 184 -14.79 8.26 -2.45
CA ASN A 184 -15.98 7.44 -2.32
C ASN A 184 -16.30 7.19 -0.85
N LEU A 185 -17.59 7.27 -0.49
CA LEU A 185 -18.08 6.69 0.76
C LEU A 185 -18.18 5.17 0.59
N TYR A 186 -18.10 4.43 1.69
CA TYR A 186 -18.42 3.00 1.70
C TYR A 186 -19.47 2.73 2.75
N GLY A 187 -20.49 1.95 2.39
CA GLY A 187 -21.64 1.66 3.25
C GLY A 187 -21.75 0.17 3.53
N ALA A 188 -21.81 -0.21 4.80
CA ALA A 188 -21.99 -1.61 5.20
C ALA A 188 -23.28 -2.24 4.63
N ASP A 189 -24.29 -1.43 4.33
CA ASP A 189 -25.57 -1.90 3.77
C ASP A 189 -25.54 -2.03 2.24
N ASN A 190 -24.44 -1.59 1.60
CA ASN A 190 -24.25 -1.73 0.17
C ASN A 190 -23.72 -3.12 -0.26
N ALA A 191 -23.51 -4.03 0.69
CA ALA A 191 -23.16 -5.42 0.42
C ALA A 191 -23.97 -6.38 1.31
N TRP A 192 -24.63 -7.37 0.68
CA TRP A 192 -25.43 -8.38 1.35
C TRP A 192 -25.58 -9.64 0.49
N THR A 193 -25.96 -10.76 1.10
CA THR A 193 -26.31 -11.98 0.39
C THR A 193 -27.82 -12.14 0.29
N ASP A 194 -28.32 -12.61 -0.85
CA ASP A 194 -29.73 -12.97 -1.03
C ASP A 194 -30.03 -14.38 -0.54
N ALA A 195 -31.32 -14.80 -0.66
CA ALA A 195 -31.75 -16.13 -0.25
C ALA A 195 -31.12 -17.26 -1.08
N SER A 196 -30.62 -17.00 -2.27
CA SER A 196 -29.90 -17.97 -3.10
C SER A 196 -28.41 -18.08 -2.72
N GLY A 197 -27.92 -17.21 -1.84
CA GLY A 197 -26.53 -17.10 -1.44
C GLY A 197 -25.67 -16.25 -2.40
N ALA A 198 -26.27 -15.57 -3.38
CA ALA A 198 -25.55 -14.63 -4.24
C ALA A 198 -25.24 -13.33 -3.48
N LEU A 199 -24.05 -12.79 -3.70
CA LEU A 199 -23.63 -11.51 -3.16
C LEU A 199 -24.12 -10.38 -4.05
N HIS A 200 -24.82 -9.43 -3.46
CA HIS A 200 -25.21 -8.17 -4.07
C HIS A 200 -24.28 -7.06 -3.61
N MET A 201 -23.81 -6.24 -4.54
CA MET A 201 -23.03 -5.03 -4.26
C MET A 201 -23.70 -3.86 -4.97
N ARG A 202 -23.85 -2.74 -4.26
CA ARG A 202 -24.59 -1.57 -4.76
C ARG A 202 -23.77 -0.28 -4.59
N ILE A 203 -23.95 0.62 -5.55
CA ILE A 203 -23.57 2.03 -5.43
C ILE A 203 -24.86 2.82 -5.23
N THR A 204 -24.99 3.53 -4.12
CA THR A 204 -26.19 4.30 -3.76
C THR A 204 -25.85 5.77 -3.56
N LYS A 205 -26.85 6.66 -3.71
CA LYS A 205 -26.69 8.09 -3.48
C LYS A 205 -26.88 8.42 -2.00
N LYS A 206 -25.92 9.11 -1.38
CA LYS A 206 -26.04 9.66 -0.01
C LYS A 206 -25.74 11.17 -0.05
N GLY A 207 -26.79 11.98 -0.06
CA GLY A 207 -26.69 13.44 -0.25
C GLY A 207 -26.09 13.75 -1.62
N ASP A 208 -24.97 14.46 -1.65
CA ASP A 208 -24.22 14.82 -2.84
C ASP A 208 -23.13 13.80 -3.23
N ARG A 209 -22.91 12.76 -2.43
CA ARG A 209 -21.84 11.76 -2.60
C ARG A 209 -22.39 10.38 -2.93
N TRP A 210 -21.55 9.59 -3.60
CA TRP A 210 -21.80 8.18 -3.84
C TRP A 210 -21.30 7.33 -2.67
N SER A 211 -22.12 6.36 -2.27
CA SER A 211 -21.78 5.33 -1.29
C SER A 211 -21.63 4.00 -2.01
N CYS A 212 -20.45 3.45 -1.96
CA CYS A 212 -19.97 2.28 -2.68
C CYS A 212 -19.97 1.04 -1.78
N ALA A 213 -19.57 -0.09 -2.33
CA ALA A 213 -19.37 -1.35 -1.61
C ALA A 213 -17.95 -1.86 -1.75
N GLU A 214 -17.36 -2.32 -0.65
CA GLU A 214 -16.08 -3.02 -0.65
C GLU A 214 -16.13 -4.15 0.37
N LEU A 215 -15.74 -5.34 -0.08
CA LEU A 215 -15.54 -6.51 0.75
C LEU A 215 -14.08 -6.94 0.68
N GLU A 216 -13.52 -7.30 1.81
CA GLU A 216 -12.16 -7.82 1.93
C GLU A 216 -12.19 -9.15 2.67
N MET A 217 -11.41 -10.14 2.24
CA MET A 217 -11.23 -11.37 3.02
C MET A 217 -10.49 -11.09 4.32
N THR A 218 -10.73 -11.89 5.35
CA THR A 218 -10.08 -11.71 6.66
C THR A 218 -8.62 -12.14 6.68
N HIS A 219 -8.14 -12.87 5.66
CA HIS A 219 -6.78 -13.38 5.58
C HIS A 219 -6.32 -13.53 4.12
N SER A 220 -4.99 -13.55 3.91
CA SER A 220 -4.36 -13.86 2.62
C SER A 220 -4.55 -15.33 2.27
N LEU A 221 -4.70 -15.61 0.97
CA LEU A 221 -4.71 -16.96 0.40
C LEU A 221 -3.41 -17.28 -0.35
N GLY A 222 -2.64 -16.27 -0.74
CA GLY A 222 -1.37 -16.44 -1.45
C GLY A 222 -1.51 -16.94 -2.88
N TYR A 223 -0.50 -17.69 -3.33
CA TYR A 223 -0.54 -18.36 -4.64
C TYR A 223 -1.69 -19.35 -4.74
N GLY A 224 -2.28 -19.45 -5.91
CA GLY A 224 -3.41 -20.35 -6.19
C GLY A 224 -4.30 -19.81 -7.29
N THR A 225 -5.48 -20.38 -7.42
CA THR A 225 -6.47 -19.99 -8.43
C THR A 225 -7.70 -19.40 -7.75
N TYR A 226 -7.94 -18.13 -7.96
CA TYR A 226 -9.11 -17.38 -7.54
C TYR A 226 -10.15 -17.46 -8.66
N ILE A 227 -11.36 -17.91 -8.34
CA ILE A 227 -12.44 -18.10 -9.31
C ILE A 227 -13.67 -17.35 -8.84
N VAL A 228 -14.21 -16.47 -9.69
CA VAL A 228 -15.38 -15.66 -9.37
C VAL A 228 -16.40 -15.74 -10.49
N THR A 229 -17.65 -16.00 -10.14
CA THR A 229 -18.77 -15.97 -11.08
C THR A 229 -19.55 -14.68 -10.90
N VAL A 230 -19.65 -13.88 -11.97
CA VAL A 230 -20.31 -12.58 -11.98
C VAL A 230 -21.45 -12.60 -13.01
N ARG A 231 -22.61 -12.05 -12.61
CA ARG A 231 -23.70 -11.83 -13.54
C ARG A 231 -23.39 -10.70 -14.52
N ASP A 232 -24.29 -10.46 -15.44
CA ASP A 232 -24.16 -9.43 -16.48
C ASP A 232 -23.73 -8.06 -15.90
N THR A 233 -22.61 -7.55 -16.36
CA THR A 233 -22.05 -6.21 -16.00
C THR A 233 -22.17 -5.19 -17.14
N THR A 234 -22.79 -5.56 -18.28
CA THR A 234 -22.86 -4.68 -19.46
C THR A 234 -23.77 -3.46 -19.24
N GLN A 235 -24.65 -3.51 -18.24
CA GLN A 235 -25.55 -2.41 -17.86
C GLN A 235 -24.86 -1.34 -16.98
N LEU A 236 -23.63 -1.55 -16.53
CA LEU A 236 -22.93 -0.57 -15.70
C LEU A 236 -22.77 0.76 -16.43
N GLU A 237 -23.09 1.84 -15.72
CA GLU A 237 -22.78 3.18 -16.22
C GLU A 237 -21.27 3.35 -16.40
N PRO A 238 -20.81 4.25 -17.30
CA PRO A 238 -19.39 4.39 -17.62
C PRO A 238 -18.49 4.66 -16.42
N ALA A 239 -19.00 5.38 -15.41
CA ALA A 239 -18.23 5.71 -14.21
C ALA A 239 -18.29 4.64 -13.11
N ALA A 240 -19.14 3.61 -13.24
CA ALA A 240 -19.20 2.50 -12.28
C ALA A 240 -18.16 1.43 -12.64
N VAL A 241 -17.39 0.97 -11.65
CA VAL A 241 -16.36 -0.06 -11.82
C VAL A 241 -16.50 -1.12 -10.72
N LEU A 242 -16.58 -2.39 -11.13
CA LEU A 242 -16.40 -3.55 -10.25
C LEU A 242 -14.96 -4.05 -10.42
N SER A 243 -14.21 -4.15 -9.33
CA SER A 243 -12.88 -4.76 -9.28
C SER A 243 -12.90 -6.00 -8.40
N LEU A 244 -12.27 -7.07 -8.88
CA LEU A 244 -11.97 -8.31 -8.18
C LEU A 244 -10.45 -8.39 -8.12
N ASN A 245 -9.85 -8.14 -6.96
CA ASN A 245 -8.41 -7.99 -6.88
C ASN A 245 -7.80 -8.58 -5.60
N THR A 246 -6.50 -8.78 -5.63
CA THR A 246 -5.69 -8.92 -4.41
C THR A 246 -5.14 -7.56 -4.02
N PHE A 247 -5.01 -7.27 -2.72
CA PHE A 247 -4.43 -6.01 -2.25
C PHE A 247 -3.77 -6.14 -0.88
N ASP A 248 -2.59 -5.55 -0.74
CA ASP A 248 -1.81 -5.50 0.50
C ASP A 248 -1.55 -4.04 0.89
N ASP A 249 -2.22 -3.54 1.91
CA ASP A 249 -2.05 -2.18 2.43
C ASP A 249 -0.59 -1.83 2.80
N TRP A 250 0.25 -2.85 3.02
CA TRP A 250 1.64 -2.72 3.45
C TRP A 250 2.66 -3.08 2.35
N GLY A 251 2.16 -3.56 1.22
CA GLY A 251 2.95 -4.10 0.12
C GLY A 251 3.44 -3.08 -0.92
N GLY A 252 3.67 -1.82 -0.55
CA GLY A 252 4.06 -0.76 -1.50
C GLY A 252 5.33 -1.07 -2.31
N ASP A 253 6.27 -1.84 -1.75
CA ASP A 253 7.47 -2.34 -2.42
C ASP A 253 7.17 -3.36 -3.54
N GLN A 254 5.99 -3.96 -3.54
CA GLN A 254 5.48 -4.93 -4.51
C GLN A 254 4.21 -4.40 -5.20
N HIS A 255 4.07 -3.08 -5.35
CA HIS A 255 2.89 -2.44 -5.93
C HIS A 255 1.57 -2.93 -5.32
N TYR A 256 1.56 -3.02 -3.98
CA TYR A 256 0.44 -3.51 -3.16
C TYR A 256 0.00 -4.95 -3.47
N ARG A 257 0.80 -5.74 -4.18
CA ARG A 257 0.48 -7.12 -4.61
C ARG A 257 -0.86 -7.20 -5.34
N GLU A 258 -1.16 -6.14 -6.09
CA GLU A 258 -2.46 -5.99 -6.74
C GLU A 258 -2.46 -6.68 -8.11
N LEU A 259 -3.37 -7.63 -8.26
CA LEU A 259 -3.71 -8.35 -9.47
C LEU A 259 -5.21 -8.19 -9.67
N ASP A 260 -5.66 -7.75 -10.86
CA ASP A 260 -7.02 -7.26 -11.06
C ASP A 260 -7.76 -8.00 -12.16
N ILE A 261 -9.06 -8.24 -11.92
CA ILE A 261 -10.08 -8.43 -12.94
C ILE A 261 -11.11 -7.33 -12.74
N GLU A 262 -11.21 -6.42 -13.68
CA GLU A 262 -12.10 -5.27 -13.54
C GLU A 262 -13.16 -5.22 -14.65
N PHE A 263 -14.33 -4.68 -14.30
CA PHE A 263 -15.48 -4.49 -15.18
C PHE A 263 -15.94 -3.03 -15.10
N GLY A 264 -15.91 -2.34 -16.23
CA GLY A 264 -16.29 -0.94 -16.32
C GLY A 264 -15.74 -0.31 -17.59
N ARG A 265 -16.01 0.98 -17.75
CA ARG A 265 -15.48 1.81 -18.83
C ARG A 265 -14.68 3.00 -18.32
N TRP A 266 -14.38 3.01 -17.03
CA TRP A 266 -13.56 4.02 -16.32
C TRP A 266 -13.90 5.47 -16.69
N GLY A 267 -15.22 5.78 -16.82
CA GLY A 267 -15.71 7.10 -17.20
C GLY A 267 -15.69 7.40 -18.70
N GLU A 268 -15.27 6.49 -19.57
CA GLU A 268 -15.21 6.66 -21.03
C GLU A 268 -16.40 5.97 -21.70
N ALA A 269 -17.53 6.67 -21.84
CA ALA A 269 -18.77 6.15 -22.40
C ALA A 269 -18.62 5.53 -23.80
N ALA A 270 -17.71 6.08 -24.62
CA ALA A 270 -17.43 5.61 -25.98
C ALA A 270 -16.52 4.38 -26.05
N SER A 271 -15.93 3.95 -24.92
CA SER A 271 -15.07 2.77 -24.90
C SER A 271 -15.87 1.51 -25.27
N LYS A 272 -15.31 0.72 -26.21
CA LYS A 272 -15.83 -0.62 -26.54
C LYS A 272 -15.40 -1.64 -25.50
N ASN A 273 -14.21 -1.45 -24.89
CA ASN A 273 -13.74 -2.31 -23.81
C ASN A 273 -14.53 -1.98 -22.54
N ASN A 274 -15.04 -2.99 -21.90
CA ASN A 274 -15.82 -2.91 -20.67
C ASN A 274 -15.31 -3.88 -19.61
N ALA A 275 -14.14 -4.46 -19.82
CA ALA A 275 -13.42 -5.29 -18.86
C ALA A 275 -11.93 -5.26 -19.15
N GLN A 276 -11.13 -5.58 -18.14
CA GLN A 276 -9.67 -5.73 -18.27
C GLN A 276 -9.12 -6.68 -17.22
N TYR A 277 -7.96 -7.26 -17.54
CA TYR A 277 -7.06 -7.87 -16.58
C TYR A 277 -5.92 -6.91 -16.31
N GLY A 278 -5.43 -6.88 -15.08
CA GLY A 278 -4.35 -6.00 -14.70
C GLY A 278 -3.39 -6.60 -13.67
N ILE A 279 -2.21 -6.05 -13.66
CA ILE A 279 -1.25 -6.08 -12.55
C ILE A 279 -0.76 -4.66 -12.33
N GLN A 280 -0.45 -4.30 -11.09
CA GLN A 280 0.08 -2.96 -10.82
C GLN A 280 1.58 -2.86 -11.13
N PRO A 281 2.08 -1.67 -11.51
CA PRO A 281 1.30 -0.43 -11.69
C PRO A 281 0.65 -0.34 -13.08
N PHE A 282 -0.62 0.06 -13.13
CA PHE A 282 -1.45 0.10 -14.36
C PHE A 282 -0.91 1.04 -15.44
N TYR A 283 -0.10 2.05 -15.09
CA TYR A 283 0.48 2.99 -16.06
C TYR A 283 1.68 2.41 -16.82
N VAL A 284 2.15 1.22 -16.49
CA VAL A 284 3.19 0.53 -17.25
C VAL A 284 2.57 -0.16 -18.46
N PRO A 285 3.00 0.15 -19.68
CA PRO A 285 2.50 -0.53 -20.87
C PRO A 285 2.69 -2.05 -20.76
N GLY A 286 1.65 -2.79 -21.08
CA GLY A 286 1.66 -4.26 -20.96
C GLY A 286 1.18 -4.81 -19.63
N ASN A 287 0.98 -3.98 -18.61
CA ASN A 287 0.39 -4.41 -17.33
C ASN A 287 -1.15 -4.43 -17.34
N VAL A 288 -1.78 -3.99 -18.42
CA VAL A 288 -3.24 -4.00 -18.58
C VAL A 288 -3.60 -4.67 -19.90
N ALA A 289 -4.53 -5.61 -19.85
CA ALA A 289 -5.06 -6.34 -21.00
C ALA A 289 -6.58 -6.12 -21.09
N PRO A 290 -7.06 -5.08 -21.84
CA PRO A 290 -8.47 -4.79 -21.97
C PRO A 290 -9.16 -5.75 -22.94
N PHE A 291 -10.45 -6.03 -22.68
CA PHE A 291 -11.26 -6.86 -23.56
C PHE A 291 -12.74 -6.44 -23.54
N VAL A 292 -13.51 -7.01 -24.46
CA VAL A 292 -14.96 -6.81 -24.52
C VAL A 292 -15.66 -8.01 -23.91
N LEU A 293 -16.42 -7.78 -22.84
CA LEU A 293 -17.28 -8.77 -22.22
C LEU A 293 -18.70 -8.62 -22.78
N PRO A 294 -19.26 -9.63 -23.46
CA PRO A 294 -20.65 -9.59 -23.94
C PRO A 294 -21.65 -9.78 -22.80
N LYS A 295 -22.93 -9.56 -23.08
CA LYS A 295 -24.02 -9.77 -22.13
C LYS A 295 -24.08 -11.21 -21.63
N GLY A 296 -24.28 -11.40 -20.31
CA GLY A 296 -24.50 -12.71 -19.69
C GLY A 296 -23.72 -12.91 -18.39
N THR A 297 -23.84 -14.12 -17.84
CA THR A 297 -23.06 -14.57 -16.67
C THR A 297 -21.75 -15.19 -17.13
N PHE A 298 -20.66 -14.84 -16.44
CA PHE A 298 -19.32 -15.34 -16.73
C PHE A 298 -18.61 -15.79 -15.46
N THR A 299 -17.75 -16.80 -15.63
CA THR A 299 -16.81 -17.23 -14.60
C THR A 299 -15.41 -16.75 -15.00
N HIS A 300 -14.78 -16.08 -14.09
CA HIS A 300 -13.44 -15.49 -14.23
C HIS A 300 -12.47 -16.23 -13.33
N SER A 301 -11.27 -16.50 -13.82
CA SER A 301 -10.20 -17.05 -13.00
C SER A 301 -8.95 -16.22 -13.09
N MET A 302 -8.28 -16.08 -11.96
CA MET A 302 -6.94 -15.52 -11.81
C MET A 302 -6.08 -16.60 -11.14
N ARG A 303 -5.16 -17.20 -11.89
CA ARG A 303 -4.19 -18.15 -11.38
C ARG A 303 -2.87 -17.43 -11.14
N TRP A 304 -2.49 -17.33 -9.89
CA TRP A 304 -1.28 -16.67 -9.44
C TRP A 304 -0.24 -17.69 -9.01
N GLU A 305 0.93 -17.61 -9.64
CA GLU A 305 2.10 -18.48 -9.44
C GLU A 305 3.36 -17.60 -9.34
N SER A 306 4.45 -18.15 -8.89
CA SER A 306 5.72 -17.42 -8.84
C SER A 306 6.12 -16.89 -10.22
N GLY A 307 6.20 -15.56 -10.35
CA GLY A 307 6.53 -14.85 -11.58
C GLY A 307 5.50 -14.99 -12.71
N ARG A 308 4.30 -15.48 -12.44
CA ARG A 308 3.26 -15.67 -13.45
C ARG A 308 1.86 -15.43 -12.90
N ALA A 309 1.06 -14.64 -13.61
CA ALA A 309 -0.38 -14.48 -13.36
C ALA A 309 -1.15 -14.78 -14.65
N SER A 310 -2.03 -15.78 -14.62
CA SER A 310 -2.82 -16.22 -15.78
C SER A 310 -4.29 -15.95 -15.53
N PHE A 311 -4.90 -15.21 -16.44
CA PHE A 311 -6.31 -14.81 -16.36
C PHE A 311 -7.11 -15.49 -17.45
N LYS A 312 -8.32 -15.91 -17.13
CA LYS A 312 -9.25 -16.51 -18.08
C LYS A 312 -10.69 -16.17 -17.73
N THR A 313 -11.49 -15.85 -18.73
CA THR A 313 -12.93 -15.64 -18.64
C THR A 313 -13.66 -16.61 -19.54
N VAL A 314 -14.62 -17.34 -19.00
CA VAL A 314 -15.50 -18.28 -19.74
C VAL A 314 -16.96 -17.92 -19.51
N ARG A 315 -17.83 -18.26 -20.47
CA ARG A 315 -19.27 -18.06 -20.34
C ARG A 315 -19.88 -19.13 -19.41
N GLY A 316 -20.84 -18.70 -18.58
CA GLY A 316 -21.58 -19.57 -17.66
C GLY A 316 -21.09 -19.49 -16.22
N SER A 317 -21.71 -20.30 -15.36
CA SER A 317 -21.57 -20.24 -13.90
C SER A 317 -20.53 -21.21 -13.35
N SER A 318 -19.63 -21.73 -14.19
CA SER A 318 -18.53 -22.59 -13.74
C SER A 318 -17.37 -22.62 -14.74
N MET A 319 -16.16 -22.80 -14.20
CA MET A 319 -14.93 -22.99 -14.99
C MET A 319 -14.80 -24.46 -15.40
N GLN A 320 -15.44 -24.84 -16.50
CA GLN A 320 -15.33 -26.22 -17.03
C GLN A 320 -13.98 -26.42 -17.72
N PRO A 321 -13.34 -27.61 -17.57
CA PRO A 321 -12.18 -27.98 -18.36
C PRO A 321 -12.51 -27.90 -19.87
N GLY A 322 -11.63 -27.22 -20.62
CA GLY A 322 -11.82 -27.09 -22.08
C GLY A 322 -12.88 -26.06 -22.51
N ALA A 323 -13.56 -25.35 -21.60
CA ALA A 323 -14.46 -24.28 -21.98
C ALA A 323 -13.73 -23.23 -22.81
N PRO A 324 -14.30 -22.79 -23.96
CA PRO A 324 -13.68 -21.75 -24.77
C PRO A 324 -13.59 -20.45 -24.00
N ALA A 325 -12.42 -19.83 -24.03
CA ALA A 325 -12.21 -18.53 -23.42
C ALA A 325 -12.92 -17.44 -24.21
N VAL A 326 -13.61 -16.54 -23.51
CA VAL A 326 -14.07 -15.26 -24.06
C VAL A 326 -12.91 -14.27 -24.09
N ALA A 327 -12.08 -14.33 -23.06
CA ALA A 327 -10.81 -13.60 -22.96
C ALA A 327 -9.84 -14.43 -22.11
N GLU A 328 -8.55 -14.30 -22.41
CA GLU A 328 -7.47 -14.85 -21.60
C GLU A 328 -6.20 -13.99 -21.77
N HIS A 329 -5.40 -13.91 -20.73
CA HIS A 329 -4.12 -13.21 -20.75
C HIS A 329 -3.15 -13.80 -19.73
N VAL A 330 -1.86 -13.65 -19.97
CA VAL A 330 -0.81 -14.12 -19.07
C VAL A 330 0.24 -13.03 -18.89
N PHE A 331 0.42 -12.59 -17.66
CA PHE A 331 1.53 -11.73 -17.26
C PHE A 331 2.68 -12.60 -16.76
N THR A 332 3.90 -12.31 -17.23
CA THR A 332 5.14 -13.02 -16.85
C THR A 332 6.25 -12.06 -16.39
N SER A 333 5.92 -10.77 -16.25
CA SER A 333 6.82 -9.74 -15.78
C SER A 333 6.05 -8.82 -14.83
N GLY A 334 6.69 -8.36 -13.76
CA GLY A 334 6.06 -7.48 -12.77
C GLY A 334 5.05 -8.18 -11.84
N VAL A 335 4.93 -9.50 -11.92
CA VAL A 335 4.02 -10.25 -11.05
C VAL A 335 4.59 -10.29 -9.64
N PRO A 336 3.87 -9.80 -8.62
CA PRO A 336 4.35 -9.75 -7.25
C PRO A 336 4.45 -11.16 -6.62
N SER A 337 5.18 -11.26 -5.50
CA SER A 337 5.14 -12.43 -4.62
C SER A 337 4.09 -12.22 -3.51
N PRO A 338 3.49 -13.28 -2.95
CA PRO A 338 2.55 -13.18 -1.83
C PRO A 338 3.15 -12.50 -0.59
N GLY A 339 2.29 -11.86 0.20
CA GLY A 339 2.62 -11.18 1.45
C GLY A 339 1.44 -11.14 2.40
N GLN A 340 0.90 -9.95 2.66
CA GLN A 340 -0.27 -9.73 3.50
C GLN A 340 -1.52 -9.38 2.68
N GLU A 341 -1.46 -9.57 1.35
CA GLU A 341 -2.58 -9.27 0.47
C GLU A 341 -3.82 -10.06 0.84
N LYS A 342 -4.96 -9.43 0.67
CA LYS A 342 -6.26 -10.05 0.81
C LYS A 342 -7.01 -9.96 -0.50
N PHE A 343 -7.86 -10.93 -0.79
CA PHE A 343 -8.74 -10.81 -1.93
C PHE A 343 -9.88 -9.87 -1.60
N GLN A 344 -10.16 -8.93 -2.52
CA GLN A 344 -11.15 -7.88 -2.36
C GLN A 344 -12.14 -7.88 -3.52
N LEU A 345 -13.36 -7.44 -3.23
CA LEU A 345 -14.35 -7.05 -4.22
C LEU A 345 -14.72 -5.59 -3.96
N LEU A 346 -14.46 -4.73 -4.94
CA LEU A 346 -14.74 -3.30 -4.87
C LEU A 346 -15.75 -2.94 -5.94
N PHE A 347 -16.80 -2.21 -5.56
CA PHE A 347 -17.75 -1.64 -6.49
C PHE A 347 -17.81 -0.13 -6.23
N TYR A 348 -17.20 0.67 -7.10
CA TYR A 348 -16.87 2.07 -6.84
C TYR A 348 -17.12 2.97 -8.04
N VAL A 349 -17.02 4.28 -7.84
CA VAL A 349 -17.21 5.32 -8.87
C VAL A 349 -15.86 5.95 -9.20
N VAL A 350 -15.54 6.06 -10.49
CA VAL A 350 -14.38 6.82 -10.97
C VAL A 350 -14.76 8.27 -11.28
N ALA A 351 -13.80 9.18 -11.09
CA ALA A 351 -13.95 10.57 -11.50
C ALA A 351 -14.09 10.66 -13.03
N SER A 352 -15.15 11.27 -13.50
CA SER A 352 -15.32 11.57 -14.92
C SER A 352 -16.17 12.82 -15.10
N GLU A 353 -15.61 13.86 -15.72
CA GLU A 353 -16.35 15.05 -16.11
C GLU A 353 -17.28 14.78 -17.29
N LYS A 354 -16.87 13.88 -18.22
CA LYS A 354 -17.62 13.55 -19.42
C LYS A 354 -18.79 12.61 -19.18
N SER A 355 -18.66 11.71 -18.23
CA SER A 355 -19.66 10.66 -17.97
C SER A 355 -19.76 10.40 -16.47
N PRO A 356 -20.15 11.41 -15.66
CA PRO A 356 -20.36 11.22 -14.22
C PRO A 356 -21.49 10.22 -13.99
N LEU A 357 -21.42 9.47 -12.90
CA LEU A 357 -22.47 8.53 -12.52
C LEU A 357 -23.80 9.26 -12.30
N GLN A 358 -24.88 8.77 -12.92
CA GLN A 358 -26.20 9.40 -12.88
C GLN A 358 -27.18 8.65 -11.97
N HIS A 359 -27.11 7.31 -11.96
CA HIS A 359 -28.05 6.45 -11.26
C HIS A 359 -27.32 5.51 -10.29
N GLU A 360 -28.07 4.96 -9.36
CA GLU A 360 -27.59 3.86 -8.54
C GLU A 360 -27.31 2.65 -9.41
N ASN A 361 -26.26 1.92 -9.10
CA ASN A 361 -25.85 0.73 -9.84
C ASN A 361 -25.77 -0.47 -8.91
N GLU A 362 -26.02 -1.65 -9.43
CA GLU A 362 -25.94 -2.91 -8.71
C GLU A 362 -25.26 -3.98 -9.55
N VAL A 363 -24.44 -4.78 -8.90
CA VAL A 363 -23.84 -6.00 -9.46
C VAL A 363 -24.15 -7.19 -8.58
N VAL A 364 -24.19 -8.38 -9.18
CA VAL A 364 -24.42 -9.64 -8.47
C VAL A 364 -23.26 -10.59 -8.75
N VAL A 365 -22.60 -11.01 -7.68
CA VAL A 365 -21.53 -12.01 -7.70
C VAL A 365 -22.09 -13.32 -7.14
N GLU A 366 -22.20 -14.33 -8.00
CA GLU A 366 -22.87 -15.58 -7.64
C GLU A 366 -22.03 -16.44 -6.70
N LYS A 367 -20.70 -16.46 -6.92
CA LYS A 367 -19.81 -17.38 -6.23
C LYS A 367 -18.36 -16.90 -6.23
N PHE A 368 -17.66 -17.21 -5.17
CA PHE A 368 -16.20 -17.18 -5.08
C PHE A 368 -15.66 -18.56 -4.72
N GLU A 369 -14.58 -18.99 -5.33
CA GLU A 369 -13.85 -20.23 -5.02
C GLU A 369 -12.35 -19.96 -5.05
N TYR A 370 -11.60 -20.66 -4.21
CA TYR A 370 -10.16 -20.68 -4.24
C TYR A 370 -9.64 -22.11 -4.30
N LEU A 371 -8.66 -22.33 -5.19
CA LEU A 371 -7.95 -23.60 -5.36
C LEU A 371 -6.46 -23.32 -5.11
N PRO A 372 -5.85 -23.93 -4.08
CA PRO A 372 -4.46 -23.73 -3.71
C PRO A 372 -3.44 -24.27 -4.75
#